data_5b9d58d5500cd9c6b591182e6d9f98e2
#
_entry.id   5b9d58d5500cd9c6b591182e6d9f98e2
#
_cell.length_a   1.000
_cell.length_b   1.000
_cell.length_c   1.000
_cell.angle_alpha   90.00
_cell.angle_beta   90.00
_cell.angle_gamma   90.00
#
_symmetry.space_group_name_H-M   'P 1'
#
loop_
_entity.id
_entity.type
_entity.pdbx_description
1 polymer ?
#
loop_
_entity_poly.entity_id
_entity_poly.type
_entity_poly.pdbx_seq_one_letter_code
_entity_poly.pdbx_strand_id
1 'polypeptide(L)'
;MFTPDFNYTHNIVKNLMIIEGAKEVIENSPILPVWQSRLQKEALIRQAHHTTRIEGTQLTLEQVRDLIDEKPIAARERDIQEVRNYLKVVAFIDDVYENPDMVLDLRTIRHIHFLILDGIEGGYEPGEFRKIQNYVVNSRTNEVIYTPPPASDVPILMLELVDWLRSDDANQLSPLLKSGIVHYQFVTIHPFLDGNGRTARALANLILYHSGYDIKKLFSLEEYYDLNPADYYEALQSVRATGELTTWLEYFTTGIAEEMQKVKEMVLTHSRDRALRNRIGQVKLTERQLVILSYVEKHGQITNRELQQQANLSHSSAHKELLALVESGLLIRKGKARGTHYVLVDDF
;
A
#
# COMPACT_ATOMS: atom_id res chain seq x y z
N MET A 1 -22.52 -17.97 14.23
CA MET A 1 -22.35 -17.08 13.05
C MET A 1 -21.81 -15.74 13.56
N PHE A 2 -20.74 -15.24 12.97
CA PHE A 2 -20.16 -13.95 13.33
C PHE A 2 -21.16 -12.83 12.98
N THR A 3 -21.39 -11.91 13.90
CA THR A 3 -22.26 -10.72 13.71
C THR A 3 -21.55 -9.53 14.35
N PRO A 4 -21.02 -8.58 13.55
CA PRO A 4 -20.36 -7.40 14.08
C PRO A 4 -21.35 -6.47 14.75
N ASP A 5 -21.03 -5.99 15.94
CA ASP A 5 -21.81 -5.01 16.69
C ASP A 5 -21.11 -3.65 16.67
N PHE A 6 -21.73 -2.62 16.12
CA PHE A 6 -21.23 -1.26 16.05
C PHE A 6 -22.33 -0.24 15.76
N ASN A 7 -22.06 1.03 16.07
CA ASN A 7 -22.93 2.13 15.79
C ASN A 7 -22.34 3.10 14.74
N TYR A 8 -23.17 3.64 13.86
CA TYR A 8 -22.79 4.76 13.00
C TYR A 8 -22.70 6.04 13.82
N THR A 9 -21.51 6.40 14.24
CA THR A 9 -21.27 7.66 14.95
C THR A 9 -21.09 8.82 13.98
N HIS A 10 -21.18 10.03 14.51
CA HIS A 10 -20.86 11.24 13.74
C HIS A 10 -19.45 11.21 13.14
N ASN A 11 -18.48 10.68 13.89
CA ASN A 11 -17.09 10.54 13.43
C ASN A 11 -16.97 9.58 12.25
N ILE A 12 -17.56 8.40 12.33
CA ILE A 12 -17.59 7.43 11.22
C ILE A 12 -18.21 8.08 9.97
N VAL A 13 -19.40 8.66 10.09
CA VAL A 13 -20.08 9.30 8.95
C VAL A 13 -19.25 10.42 8.35
N LYS A 14 -18.68 11.30 9.17
CA LYS A 14 -17.77 12.36 8.73
C LYS A 14 -16.56 11.80 7.96
N ASN A 15 -15.93 10.77 8.49
CA ASN A 15 -14.76 10.14 7.87
C ASN A 15 -15.13 9.52 6.51
N LEU A 16 -16.24 8.79 6.43
CA LEU A 16 -16.74 8.25 5.16
C LEU A 16 -16.94 9.34 4.11
N MET A 17 -17.54 10.47 4.48
CA MET A 17 -17.73 11.62 3.57
C MET A 17 -16.40 12.23 3.11
N ILE A 18 -15.41 12.33 4.00
CA ILE A 18 -14.07 12.83 3.67
C ILE A 18 -13.39 11.89 2.67
N ILE A 19 -13.47 10.58 2.92
CA ILE A 19 -12.86 9.54 2.08
C ILE A 19 -13.47 9.59 0.67
N GLU A 20 -14.80 9.59 0.55
CA GLU A 20 -15.46 9.65 -0.76
C GLU A 20 -15.12 10.93 -1.52
N GLY A 21 -15.13 12.09 -0.84
CA GLY A 21 -14.76 13.36 -1.46
C GLY A 21 -13.28 13.43 -1.86
N ALA A 22 -12.39 12.74 -1.14
CA ALA A 22 -10.99 12.65 -1.53
C ALA A 22 -10.81 11.71 -2.73
N LYS A 23 -11.47 10.54 -2.71
CA LYS A 23 -11.47 9.55 -3.79
C LYS A 23 -11.91 10.20 -5.12
N GLU A 24 -13.04 10.88 -5.14
CA GLU A 24 -13.57 11.58 -6.31
C GLU A 24 -12.53 12.54 -6.91
N VAL A 25 -11.86 13.33 -6.08
CA VAL A 25 -10.83 14.27 -6.53
C VAL A 25 -9.61 13.54 -7.09
N ILE A 26 -9.14 12.49 -6.42
CA ILE A 26 -7.96 11.74 -6.84
C ILE A 26 -8.20 11.04 -8.19
N GLU A 27 -9.34 10.37 -8.33
CA GLU A 27 -9.69 9.62 -9.54
C GLU A 27 -9.84 10.53 -10.76
N ASN A 28 -10.46 11.70 -10.59
CA ASN A 28 -10.70 12.65 -11.67
C ASN A 28 -9.55 13.63 -11.93
N SER A 29 -8.51 13.61 -11.08
CA SER A 29 -7.36 14.50 -11.29
C SER A 29 -6.41 13.92 -12.35
N PRO A 30 -6.08 14.70 -13.40
CA PRO A 30 -5.13 14.27 -14.41
C PRO A 30 -3.72 14.33 -13.84
N ILE A 31 -3.08 13.17 -13.67
CA ILE A 31 -1.67 13.03 -13.32
C ILE A 31 -0.91 12.54 -14.54
N LEU A 32 0.29 13.07 -14.79
CA LEU A 32 1.15 12.53 -15.83
C LEU A 32 1.56 11.08 -15.46
N PRO A 33 1.58 10.12 -16.41
CA PRO A 33 1.96 8.73 -16.13
C PRO A 33 3.28 8.60 -15.36
N VAL A 34 4.28 9.39 -15.71
CA VAL A 34 5.60 9.42 -15.03
C VAL A 34 5.46 9.76 -13.54
N TRP A 35 4.65 10.76 -13.22
CA TRP A 35 4.41 11.13 -11.82
C TRP A 35 3.56 10.07 -11.09
N GLN A 36 2.60 9.49 -11.79
CA GLN A 36 1.78 8.43 -11.20
C GLN A 36 2.64 7.22 -10.82
N SER A 37 3.49 6.73 -11.71
CA SER A 37 4.39 5.60 -11.42
C SER A 37 5.35 5.91 -10.27
N ARG A 38 5.90 7.13 -10.22
CA ARG A 38 6.78 7.55 -9.12
C ARG A 38 6.05 7.57 -7.79
N LEU A 39 4.85 8.15 -7.74
CA LEU A 39 4.03 8.21 -6.54
C LEU A 39 3.59 6.81 -6.08
N GLN A 40 3.25 5.92 -7.02
CA GLN A 40 2.94 4.51 -6.73
C GLN A 40 4.13 3.79 -6.11
N LYS A 41 5.32 3.99 -6.65
CA LYS A 41 6.54 3.42 -6.09
C LYS A 41 6.81 3.92 -4.67
N GLU A 42 6.66 5.22 -4.41
CA GLU A 42 6.82 5.79 -3.06
C GLU A 42 5.76 5.25 -2.10
N ALA A 43 4.51 5.07 -2.53
CA ALA A 43 3.47 4.45 -1.73
C ALA A 43 3.81 2.98 -1.40
N LEU A 44 4.28 2.20 -2.37
CA LEU A 44 4.71 0.82 -2.18
C LEU A 44 5.88 0.73 -1.18
N ILE A 45 6.87 1.63 -1.27
CA ILE A 45 7.99 1.70 -0.33
C ILE A 45 7.49 1.95 1.09
N ARG A 46 6.60 2.93 1.28
CA ARG A 46 6.02 3.24 2.60
C ARG A 46 5.20 2.06 3.14
N GLN A 47 4.35 1.48 2.32
CA GLN A 47 3.52 0.33 2.68
C GLN A 47 4.38 -0.85 3.15
N ALA A 48 5.40 -1.24 2.37
CA ALA A 48 6.28 -2.35 2.71
C ALA A 48 7.13 -2.06 3.95
N HIS A 49 7.65 -0.83 4.09
CA HIS A 49 8.41 -0.42 5.26
C HIS A 49 7.57 -0.46 6.54
N HIS A 50 6.44 0.23 6.55
CA HIS A 50 5.64 0.40 7.76
C HIS A 50 4.99 -0.92 8.21
N THR A 51 4.46 -1.73 7.28
CA THR A 51 3.85 -3.01 7.64
C THR A 51 4.82 -4.00 8.26
N THR A 52 6.08 -4.01 7.81
CA THR A 52 7.11 -4.89 8.38
C THR A 52 7.73 -4.30 9.65
N ARG A 53 7.84 -2.98 9.76
CA ARG A 53 8.34 -2.28 10.95
C ARG A 53 7.44 -2.49 12.16
N ILE A 54 6.12 -2.50 12.00
CA ILE A 54 5.16 -2.83 13.07
C ILE A 54 5.49 -4.19 13.70
N GLU A 55 5.96 -5.14 12.88
CA GLU A 55 6.34 -6.49 13.32
C GLU A 55 7.81 -6.60 13.79
N GLY A 56 8.57 -5.49 13.78
CA GLY A 56 9.92 -5.42 14.35
C GLY A 56 11.08 -5.45 13.36
N THR A 57 10.82 -5.37 12.05
CA THR A 57 11.84 -5.18 11.01
C THR A 57 12.58 -3.85 11.23
N GLN A 58 13.92 -3.88 11.10
CA GLN A 58 14.79 -2.72 11.39
C GLN A 58 15.28 -2.00 10.13
N LEU A 59 14.76 -2.36 8.94
CA LEU A 59 15.13 -1.66 7.70
C LEU A 59 14.64 -0.22 7.72
N THR A 60 15.49 0.70 7.30
CA THR A 60 15.11 2.09 7.06
C THR A 60 14.30 2.21 5.76
N LEU A 61 13.56 3.30 5.62
CA LEU A 61 12.82 3.57 4.39
C LEU A 61 13.73 3.59 3.14
N GLU A 62 14.96 4.12 3.29
CA GLU A 62 15.96 4.14 2.22
C GLU A 62 16.43 2.73 1.86
N GLN A 63 16.68 1.86 2.85
CA GLN A 63 17.04 0.46 2.60
C GLN A 63 15.90 -0.31 1.91
N VAL A 64 14.65 -0.05 2.26
CA VAL A 64 13.50 -0.65 1.55
C VAL A 64 13.44 -0.14 0.10
N ARG A 65 13.70 1.15 -0.13
CA ARG A 65 13.81 1.71 -1.48
C ARG A 65 14.90 1.04 -2.29
N ASP A 66 16.11 0.92 -1.73
CA ASP A 66 17.24 0.27 -2.40
C ASP A 66 16.94 -1.21 -2.70
N LEU A 67 16.23 -1.90 -1.79
CA LEU A 67 15.80 -3.28 -2.02
C LEU A 67 14.82 -3.40 -3.20
N ILE A 68 13.86 -2.48 -3.32
CA ILE A 68 12.92 -2.41 -4.45
C ILE A 68 13.64 -2.05 -5.75
N ASP A 69 14.73 -1.26 -5.66
CA ASP A 69 15.60 -0.90 -6.79
C ASP A 69 16.62 -2.01 -7.13
N GLU A 70 16.52 -3.19 -6.51
CA GLU A 70 17.44 -4.31 -6.69
C GLU A 70 18.91 -3.99 -6.34
N LYS A 71 19.14 -2.96 -5.51
CA LYS A 71 20.47 -2.61 -5.03
C LYS A 71 20.86 -3.47 -3.82
N PRO A 72 22.15 -3.75 -3.64
CA PRO A 72 22.62 -4.49 -2.47
C PRO A 72 22.46 -3.65 -1.20
N ILE A 73 21.89 -4.25 -0.16
CA ILE A 73 21.78 -3.64 1.17
C ILE A 73 22.46 -4.52 2.22
N ALA A 74 22.98 -3.90 3.28
CA ALA A 74 23.53 -4.59 4.44
C ALA A 74 22.50 -4.57 5.58
N ALA A 75 21.84 -5.71 5.80
CA ALA A 75 20.80 -5.87 6.82
C ALA A 75 20.64 -7.34 7.22
N ARG A 76 19.82 -7.62 8.24
CA ARG A 76 19.49 -9.00 8.61
C ARG A 76 18.73 -9.67 7.47
N GLU A 77 19.10 -10.89 7.13
CA GLU A 77 18.48 -11.64 6.04
C GLU A 77 16.96 -11.80 6.24
N ARG A 78 16.53 -12.04 7.49
CA ARG A 78 15.12 -12.10 7.85
C ARG A 78 14.37 -10.81 7.49
N ASP A 79 14.93 -9.64 7.82
CA ASP A 79 14.30 -8.35 7.53
C ASP A 79 14.14 -8.13 6.02
N ILE A 80 15.19 -8.48 5.26
CA ILE A 80 15.17 -8.44 3.79
C ILE A 80 14.08 -9.36 3.24
N GLN A 81 14.00 -10.59 3.78
CA GLN A 81 13.01 -11.57 3.33
C GLN A 81 11.59 -11.14 3.67
N GLU A 82 11.35 -10.56 4.85
CA GLU A 82 10.03 -10.06 5.24
C GLU A 82 9.52 -8.96 4.30
N VAL A 83 10.38 -8.01 3.91
CA VAL A 83 10.03 -6.98 2.93
C VAL A 83 9.78 -7.59 1.55
N ARG A 84 10.65 -8.48 1.07
CA ARG A 84 10.46 -9.18 -0.22
C ARG A 84 9.14 -9.97 -0.25
N ASN A 85 8.81 -10.62 0.84
CA ASN A 85 7.57 -11.37 0.96
C ASN A 85 6.35 -10.43 0.88
N TYR A 86 6.42 -9.28 1.55
CA TYR A 86 5.31 -8.33 1.48
C TYR A 86 5.14 -7.75 0.07
N LEU A 87 6.22 -7.52 -0.67
CA LEU A 87 6.13 -7.13 -2.09
C LEU A 87 5.43 -8.21 -2.95
N LYS A 88 5.66 -9.51 -2.66
CA LYS A 88 4.90 -10.59 -3.31
C LYS A 88 3.42 -10.55 -2.95
N VAL A 89 3.09 -10.19 -1.70
CA VAL A 89 1.69 -10.03 -1.26
C VAL A 89 1.01 -8.89 -2.01
N VAL A 90 1.68 -7.75 -2.17
CA VAL A 90 1.12 -6.62 -2.93
C VAL A 90 0.91 -7.01 -4.40
N ALA A 91 1.90 -7.66 -5.03
CA ALA A 91 1.74 -8.16 -6.39
C ALA A 91 0.58 -9.16 -6.53
N PHE A 92 0.41 -10.06 -5.56
CA PHE A 92 -0.72 -10.99 -5.52
C PHE A 92 -2.06 -10.25 -5.37
N ILE A 93 -2.14 -9.23 -4.52
CA ILE A 93 -3.36 -8.40 -4.38
C ILE A 93 -3.69 -7.71 -5.70
N ASP A 94 -2.70 -7.21 -6.42
CA ASP A 94 -2.88 -6.59 -7.73
C ASP A 94 -3.43 -7.59 -8.78
N ASP A 95 -2.83 -8.79 -8.86
CA ASP A 95 -3.28 -9.86 -9.77
C ASP A 95 -4.73 -10.28 -9.47
N VAL A 96 -5.06 -10.34 -8.17
CA VAL A 96 -6.39 -10.67 -7.68
C VAL A 96 -7.40 -9.59 -8.03
N TYR A 97 -7.02 -8.33 -7.88
CA TYR A 97 -7.87 -7.18 -8.21
C TYR A 97 -8.24 -7.15 -9.69
N GLU A 98 -7.33 -7.54 -10.58
CA GLU A 98 -7.57 -7.61 -12.02
C GLU A 98 -8.50 -8.77 -12.43
N ASN A 99 -8.77 -9.72 -11.53
CA ASN A 99 -9.64 -10.86 -11.79
C ASN A 99 -11.04 -10.67 -11.15
N PRO A 100 -12.07 -10.31 -11.96
CA PRO A 100 -13.42 -10.06 -11.44
C PRO A 100 -14.12 -11.29 -10.86
N ASP A 101 -13.67 -12.50 -11.20
CA ASP A 101 -14.24 -13.77 -10.71
C ASP A 101 -13.62 -14.23 -9.39
N MET A 102 -12.70 -13.44 -8.86
CA MET A 102 -12.02 -13.84 -7.64
C MET A 102 -12.91 -13.72 -6.41
N VAL A 103 -12.95 -14.80 -5.69
CA VAL A 103 -13.68 -14.91 -4.43
C VAL A 103 -12.71 -14.89 -3.25
N LEU A 104 -12.89 -13.95 -2.33
CA LEU A 104 -12.16 -13.98 -1.06
C LEU A 104 -12.65 -15.16 -0.22
N ASP A 105 -11.80 -16.18 -0.12
CA ASP A 105 -12.07 -17.43 0.61
C ASP A 105 -10.89 -17.80 1.53
N LEU A 106 -11.02 -18.93 2.23
CA LEU A 106 -9.95 -19.43 3.10
C LEU A 106 -8.66 -19.75 2.34
N ARG A 107 -8.72 -20.11 1.05
CA ARG A 107 -7.53 -20.41 0.25
C ARG A 107 -6.74 -19.13 -0.02
N THR A 108 -7.44 -18.05 -0.36
CA THR A 108 -6.85 -16.72 -0.55
C THR A 108 -6.19 -16.24 0.73
N ILE A 109 -6.87 -16.34 1.87
CA ILE A 109 -6.34 -15.94 3.18
C ILE A 109 -5.07 -16.74 3.51
N ARG A 110 -5.12 -18.05 3.34
CA ARG A 110 -3.98 -18.95 3.59
C ARG A 110 -2.82 -18.69 2.62
N HIS A 111 -3.12 -18.33 1.38
CA HIS A 111 -2.10 -17.99 0.38
C HIS A 111 -1.40 -16.67 0.70
N ILE A 112 -2.14 -15.64 1.10
CA ILE A 112 -1.53 -14.38 1.58
C ILE A 112 -0.59 -14.67 2.76
N HIS A 113 -1.03 -15.43 3.74
CA HIS A 113 -0.18 -15.81 4.86
C HIS A 113 1.03 -16.65 4.43
N PHE A 114 0.86 -17.58 3.47
CA PHE A 114 1.97 -18.32 2.89
C PHE A 114 3.03 -17.39 2.31
N LEU A 115 2.61 -16.41 1.50
CA LEU A 115 3.54 -15.43 0.92
C LEU A 115 4.26 -14.59 1.99
N ILE A 116 3.57 -14.22 3.07
CA ILE A 116 4.14 -13.43 4.17
C ILE A 116 5.30 -14.17 4.86
N LEU A 117 5.19 -15.48 5.04
CA LEU A 117 6.18 -16.28 5.77
C LEU A 117 7.06 -17.15 4.87
N ASP A 118 6.97 -17.03 3.54
CA ASP A 118 7.77 -17.81 2.60
C ASP A 118 9.28 -17.61 2.84
N GLY A 119 9.99 -18.70 3.14
CA GLY A 119 11.42 -18.67 3.44
C GLY A 119 11.81 -18.03 4.78
N ILE A 120 10.84 -17.73 5.66
CA ILE A 120 11.13 -17.26 7.03
C ILE A 120 11.31 -18.46 7.96
N GLU A 121 12.49 -18.59 8.57
CA GLU A 121 12.76 -19.59 9.58
C GLU A 121 12.05 -19.27 10.91
N GLY A 122 11.54 -20.29 11.61
CA GLY A 122 10.89 -20.07 12.92
C GLY A 122 9.94 -21.18 13.35
N GLY A 123 9.92 -22.33 12.65
CA GLY A 123 9.05 -23.46 12.99
C GLY A 123 7.57 -23.20 12.66
N TYR A 124 7.31 -22.24 11.77
CA TYR A 124 5.96 -21.92 11.26
C TYR A 124 5.61 -22.85 10.09
N GLU A 125 4.31 -23.13 9.95
CA GLU A 125 3.76 -23.77 8.75
C GLU A 125 3.05 -22.69 7.91
N PRO A 126 3.73 -22.08 6.87
CA PRO A 126 3.13 -21.02 6.08
C PRO A 126 1.80 -21.46 5.43
N GLY A 127 0.77 -20.65 5.60
CA GLY A 127 -0.58 -20.98 5.10
C GLY A 127 -1.39 -21.97 5.95
N GLU A 128 -0.83 -22.56 7.01
CA GLU A 128 -1.55 -23.50 7.87
C GLU A 128 -2.02 -22.83 9.17
N PHE A 129 -3.29 -23.08 9.53
CA PHE A 129 -3.80 -22.61 10.81
C PHE A 129 -3.08 -23.28 11.97
N ARG A 130 -2.90 -22.53 13.05
CA ARG A 130 -2.26 -23.02 14.26
C ARG A 130 -3.00 -24.21 14.87
N LYS A 131 -2.23 -25.17 15.35
CA LYS A 131 -2.72 -26.38 16.04
C LYS A 131 -2.52 -26.30 17.55
N ILE A 132 -1.80 -25.28 18.01
CA ILE A 132 -1.50 -25.01 19.41
C ILE A 132 -1.96 -23.61 19.81
N GLN A 133 -2.08 -23.39 21.13
CA GLN A 133 -2.40 -22.07 21.66
C GLN A 133 -1.23 -21.12 21.45
N ASN A 134 -1.54 -19.89 21.02
CA ASN A 134 -0.60 -18.78 20.97
C ASN A 134 -1.09 -17.62 21.84
N TYR A 135 -0.22 -16.67 22.06
CA TYR A 135 -0.49 -15.50 22.90
C TYR A 135 0.09 -14.25 22.23
N VAL A 136 -0.64 -13.16 22.29
CA VAL A 136 -0.10 -11.86 21.93
C VAL A 136 0.56 -11.26 23.16
N VAL A 137 1.87 -11.02 23.06
CA VAL A 137 2.66 -10.54 24.17
C VAL A 137 3.22 -9.13 23.90
N ASN A 138 3.38 -8.35 24.93
CA ASN A 138 4.11 -7.09 24.85
C ASN A 138 5.61 -7.40 24.67
N SER A 139 6.21 -6.96 23.57
CA SER A 139 7.61 -7.25 23.24
C SER A 139 8.63 -6.65 24.24
N ARG A 140 8.22 -5.66 25.07
CA ARG A 140 9.08 -5.00 26.06
C ARG A 140 8.94 -5.64 27.44
N THR A 141 7.69 -5.96 27.88
CA THR A 141 7.41 -6.48 29.21
C THR A 141 7.24 -7.98 29.25
N ASN A 142 7.11 -8.62 28.11
CA ASN A 142 6.80 -10.04 27.96
C ASN A 142 5.46 -10.46 28.61
N GLU A 143 4.59 -9.50 28.90
CA GLU A 143 3.26 -9.75 29.45
C GLU A 143 2.29 -10.14 28.35
N VAL A 144 1.39 -11.09 28.67
CA VAL A 144 0.31 -11.47 27.74
C VAL A 144 -0.72 -10.35 27.67
N ILE A 145 -0.83 -9.73 26.52
CA ILE A 145 -1.79 -8.64 26.24
C ILE A 145 -3.13 -9.22 25.78
N TYR A 146 -3.09 -10.33 25.06
CA TYR A 146 -4.28 -10.97 24.51
C TYR A 146 -4.09 -12.48 24.39
N THR A 147 -5.14 -13.22 24.76
CA THR A 147 -5.24 -14.66 24.56
C THR A 147 -6.29 -14.94 23.49
N PRO A 148 -5.88 -15.30 22.27
CA PRO A 148 -6.81 -15.67 21.20
C PRO A 148 -7.66 -16.91 21.57
N PRO A 149 -8.76 -17.17 20.83
CA PRO A 149 -9.56 -18.36 20.99
C PRO A 149 -8.73 -19.66 20.97
N PRO A 150 -9.22 -20.78 21.54
CA PRO A 150 -8.55 -22.06 21.44
C PRO A 150 -8.22 -22.45 20.00
N ALA A 151 -7.11 -23.15 19.77
CA ALA A 151 -6.71 -23.57 18.43
C ALA A 151 -7.76 -24.47 17.75
N SER A 152 -8.52 -25.27 18.53
CA SER A 152 -9.63 -26.09 18.04
C SER A 152 -10.73 -25.30 17.34
N ASP A 153 -10.93 -24.04 17.75
CA ASP A 153 -12.04 -23.21 17.31
C ASP A 153 -11.67 -22.38 16.06
N VAL A 154 -10.37 -22.24 15.77
CA VAL A 154 -9.87 -21.43 14.65
C VAL A 154 -10.52 -21.79 13.31
N PRO A 155 -10.65 -23.08 12.91
CA PRO A 155 -11.25 -23.41 11.61
C PRO A 155 -12.70 -22.94 11.48
N ILE A 156 -13.49 -23.09 12.53
CA ILE A 156 -14.91 -22.68 12.50
C ILE A 156 -15.04 -21.15 12.52
N LEU A 157 -14.23 -20.46 13.34
CA LEU A 157 -14.24 -19.00 13.40
C LEU A 157 -13.80 -18.35 12.07
N MET A 158 -12.83 -18.95 11.39
CA MET A 158 -12.41 -18.50 10.07
C MET A 158 -13.46 -18.76 8.99
N LEU A 159 -14.18 -19.87 9.07
CA LEU A 159 -15.34 -20.13 8.18
C LEU A 159 -16.44 -19.10 8.44
N GLU A 160 -16.80 -18.85 9.69
CA GLU A 160 -17.80 -17.85 10.05
C GLU A 160 -17.43 -16.43 9.54
N LEU A 161 -16.16 -16.07 9.60
CA LEU A 161 -15.68 -14.78 9.07
C LEU A 161 -15.86 -14.71 7.54
N VAL A 162 -15.52 -15.79 6.82
CA VAL A 162 -15.66 -15.84 5.35
C VAL A 162 -17.13 -15.87 4.94
N ASP A 163 -17.96 -16.62 5.66
CA ASP A 163 -19.41 -16.69 5.41
C ASP A 163 -20.07 -15.33 5.65
N TRP A 164 -19.70 -14.65 6.75
CA TRP A 164 -20.16 -13.30 6.99
C TRP A 164 -19.72 -12.34 5.87
N LEU A 165 -18.46 -12.40 5.45
CA LEU A 165 -17.92 -11.52 4.39
C LEU A 165 -18.72 -11.62 3.08
N ARG A 166 -19.37 -12.76 2.83
CA ARG A 166 -20.18 -13.04 1.65
C ARG A 166 -21.68 -12.80 1.86
N SER A 167 -22.09 -12.53 3.08
CA SER A 167 -23.49 -12.33 3.43
C SER A 167 -24.05 -11.02 2.84
N ASP A 168 -25.37 -11.00 2.72
CA ASP A 168 -26.09 -9.77 2.31
C ASP A 168 -25.87 -8.64 3.30
N ASP A 169 -25.79 -8.94 4.59
CA ASP A 169 -25.51 -7.93 5.64
C ASP A 169 -24.15 -7.25 5.42
N ALA A 170 -23.11 -8.03 5.16
CA ALA A 170 -21.79 -7.46 4.85
C ALA A 170 -21.75 -6.70 3.52
N ASN A 171 -22.55 -7.11 2.54
CA ASN A 171 -22.63 -6.44 1.24
C ASN A 171 -23.40 -5.11 1.27
N GLN A 172 -24.22 -4.89 2.28
CA GLN A 172 -24.91 -3.61 2.53
C GLN A 172 -24.01 -2.58 3.23
N LEU A 173 -22.91 -3.03 3.84
CA LEU A 173 -21.98 -2.12 4.51
C LEU A 173 -21.07 -1.39 3.51
N SER A 174 -20.65 -0.18 3.90
CA SER A 174 -19.52 0.47 3.20
C SER A 174 -18.32 -0.45 3.17
N PRO A 175 -17.64 -0.60 2.02
CA PRO A 175 -16.40 -1.37 1.93
C PRO A 175 -15.33 -0.96 2.95
N LEU A 176 -15.31 0.31 3.34
CA LEU A 176 -14.42 0.85 4.37
C LEU A 176 -14.69 0.21 5.73
N LEU A 177 -15.96 0.12 6.13
CA LEU A 177 -16.34 -0.54 7.39
C LEU A 177 -16.13 -2.05 7.32
N LYS A 178 -16.50 -2.67 6.20
CA LYS A 178 -16.28 -4.10 5.94
C LYS A 178 -14.80 -4.50 6.09
N SER A 179 -13.90 -3.70 5.51
CA SER A 179 -12.46 -3.87 5.62
C SER A 179 -11.98 -3.77 7.08
N GLY A 180 -12.42 -2.76 7.82
CA GLY A 180 -12.09 -2.58 9.23
C GLY A 180 -12.60 -3.72 10.12
N ILE A 181 -13.82 -4.21 9.87
CA ILE A 181 -14.42 -5.34 10.61
C ILE A 181 -13.60 -6.61 10.37
N VAL A 182 -13.24 -6.91 9.10
CA VAL A 182 -12.42 -8.08 8.77
C VAL A 182 -11.05 -8.00 9.39
N HIS A 183 -10.41 -6.83 9.34
CA HIS A 183 -9.12 -6.61 9.99
C HIS A 183 -9.20 -6.97 11.48
N TYR A 184 -10.16 -6.38 12.21
CA TYR A 184 -10.33 -6.62 13.64
C TYR A 184 -10.61 -8.09 13.95
N GLN A 185 -11.59 -8.68 13.26
CA GLN A 185 -12.00 -10.07 13.51
C GLN A 185 -10.87 -11.05 13.23
N PHE A 186 -10.10 -10.80 12.17
CA PHE A 186 -8.95 -11.65 11.84
C PHE A 186 -7.86 -11.59 12.92
N VAL A 187 -7.46 -10.39 13.38
CA VAL A 187 -6.46 -10.29 14.45
C VAL A 187 -6.97 -10.80 15.80
N THR A 188 -8.29 -10.85 15.99
CA THR A 188 -8.93 -11.43 17.17
C THR A 188 -8.91 -12.95 17.13
N ILE A 189 -9.26 -13.58 16.00
CA ILE A 189 -9.13 -15.04 15.81
C ILE A 189 -7.67 -15.46 15.92
N HIS A 190 -6.76 -14.65 15.38
CA HIS A 190 -5.31 -14.90 15.39
C HIS A 190 -4.95 -16.28 14.88
N PRO A 191 -5.36 -16.63 13.63
CA PRO A 191 -5.43 -18.01 13.18
C PRO A 191 -4.08 -18.69 12.93
N PHE A 192 -2.98 -17.96 12.89
CA PHE A 192 -1.65 -18.47 12.60
C PHE A 192 -0.71 -18.31 13.79
N LEU A 193 0.45 -18.97 13.76
CA LEU A 193 1.45 -18.85 14.81
C LEU A 193 2.21 -17.51 14.75
N ASP A 194 2.47 -16.99 13.54
CA ASP A 194 3.11 -15.70 13.26
C ASP A 194 2.43 -15.07 12.03
N GLY A 195 2.75 -13.82 11.69
CA GLY A 195 2.29 -13.13 10.48
C GLY A 195 0.83 -12.67 10.49
N ASN A 196 0.10 -12.81 11.61
CA ASN A 196 -1.32 -12.44 11.67
C ASN A 196 -1.57 -10.95 11.42
N GLY A 197 -0.74 -10.06 11.95
CA GLY A 197 -0.87 -8.61 11.74
C GLY A 197 -0.68 -8.23 10.27
N ARG A 198 0.37 -8.71 9.64
CA ARG A 198 0.64 -8.48 8.20
C ARG A 198 -0.47 -9.04 7.32
N THR A 199 -0.98 -10.22 7.64
CA THR A 199 -2.11 -10.84 6.92
C THR A 199 -3.39 -10.01 7.08
N ALA A 200 -3.70 -9.53 8.28
CA ALA A 200 -4.89 -8.70 8.53
C ALA A 200 -4.85 -7.39 7.72
N ARG A 201 -3.69 -6.71 7.69
CA ARG A 201 -3.50 -5.49 6.90
C ARG A 201 -3.62 -5.77 5.41
N ALA A 202 -3.01 -6.84 4.92
CA ALA A 202 -3.14 -7.27 3.53
C ALA A 202 -4.58 -7.61 3.13
N LEU A 203 -5.34 -8.30 3.99
CA LEU A 203 -6.77 -8.60 3.77
C LEU A 203 -7.62 -7.33 3.74
N ALA A 204 -7.34 -6.37 4.62
CA ALA A 204 -8.01 -5.10 4.62
C ALA A 204 -7.80 -4.35 3.30
N ASN A 205 -6.55 -4.29 2.82
CA ASN A 205 -6.21 -3.68 1.54
C ASN A 205 -6.86 -4.41 0.35
N LEU A 206 -6.87 -5.75 0.36
CA LEU A 206 -7.53 -6.54 -0.68
C LEU A 206 -9.03 -6.20 -0.78
N ILE A 207 -9.74 -6.10 0.35
CA ILE A 207 -11.15 -5.74 0.37
C ILE A 207 -11.37 -4.33 -0.17
N LEU A 208 -10.53 -3.37 0.24
CA LEU A 208 -10.58 -2.00 -0.25
C LEU A 208 -10.36 -1.94 -1.76
N TYR A 209 -9.31 -2.59 -2.27
CA TYR A 209 -8.99 -2.60 -3.70
C TYR A 209 -10.11 -3.24 -4.53
N HIS A 210 -10.58 -4.43 -4.11
CA HIS A 210 -11.67 -5.11 -4.81
C HIS A 210 -12.99 -4.29 -4.84
N SER A 211 -13.13 -3.35 -3.93
CA SER A 211 -14.27 -2.45 -3.84
C SER A 211 -14.04 -1.08 -4.50
N GLY A 212 -12.96 -0.92 -5.30
CA GLY A 212 -12.63 0.31 -6.01
C GLY A 212 -12.00 1.40 -5.14
N TYR A 213 -11.34 1.02 -4.05
CA TYR A 213 -10.54 1.92 -3.21
C TYR A 213 -9.04 1.64 -3.34
N ASP A 214 -8.59 1.25 -4.53
CA ASP A 214 -7.16 1.14 -4.84
C ASP A 214 -6.46 2.50 -4.93
N ILE A 215 -7.25 3.58 -5.11
CA ILE A 215 -6.80 4.99 -5.07
C ILE A 215 -5.56 5.22 -5.94
N LYS A 216 -5.60 4.69 -7.17
CA LYS A 216 -4.45 4.69 -8.08
C LYS A 216 -3.17 4.08 -7.48
N LYS A 217 -3.29 3.22 -6.44
CA LYS A 217 -2.19 2.63 -5.68
C LYS A 217 -1.28 3.67 -5.00
N LEU A 218 -1.84 4.81 -4.57
CA LEU A 218 -1.11 5.90 -3.91
C LEU A 218 -1.26 5.90 -2.39
N PHE A 219 -2.06 4.99 -1.86
CA PHE A 219 -2.50 4.95 -0.47
C PHE A 219 -1.69 3.95 0.36
N SER A 220 -1.38 4.27 1.61
CA SER A 220 -0.71 3.38 2.57
C SER A 220 -1.24 3.64 3.98
N LEU A 221 -2.15 2.77 4.44
CA LEU A 221 -2.71 2.85 5.79
C LEU A 221 -1.72 2.35 6.86
N GLU A 222 -0.74 1.55 6.47
CA GLU A 222 0.27 0.99 7.37
C GLU A 222 1.13 2.08 8.03
N GLU A 223 1.37 3.18 7.33
CA GLU A 223 2.07 4.34 7.88
C GLU A 223 1.31 4.95 9.07
N TYR A 224 -0.01 5.07 8.97
CA TYR A 224 -0.84 5.58 10.06
C TYR A 224 -0.75 4.71 11.34
N TYR A 225 -0.76 3.39 11.18
CA TYR A 225 -0.62 2.45 12.30
C TYR A 225 0.77 2.51 12.95
N ASP A 226 1.82 2.63 12.13
CA ASP A 226 3.22 2.60 12.59
C ASP A 226 3.65 3.93 13.24
N LEU A 227 3.09 5.05 12.84
CA LEU A 227 3.40 6.35 13.44
C LEU A 227 2.88 6.46 14.89
N ASN A 228 1.74 5.84 15.20
CA ASN A 228 1.14 5.82 16.52
C ASN A 228 0.72 4.39 16.93
N PRO A 229 1.68 3.49 17.18
CA PRO A 229 1.36 2.09 17.47
C PRO A 229 0.58 1.92 18.78
N ALA A 230 0.73 2.83 19.74
CA ALA A 230 -0.05 2.78 20.99
C ALA A 230 -1.55 2.94 20.71
N ASP A 231 -1.93 3.91 19.87
CA ASP A 231 -3.32 4.19 19.52
C ASP A 231 -3.94 3.02 18.73
N TYR A 232 -3.15 2.40 17.84
CA TYR A 232 -3.56 1.21 17.11
C TYR A 232 -3.91 0.04 18.06
N TYR A 233 -3.02 -0.26 19.00
CA TYR A 233 -3.27 -1.33 19.96
C TYR A 233 -4.38 -0.98 20.95
N GLU A 234 -4.50 0.27 21.38
CA GLU A 234 -5.59 0.74 22.24
C GLU A 234 -6.95 0.59 21.56
N ALA A 235 -7.05 0.97 20.28
CA ALA A 235 -8.26 0.80 19.49
C ALA A 235 -8.68 -0.67 19.36
N LEU A 236 -7.73 -1.60 19.17
CA LEU A 236 -8.01 -3.03 19.18
C LEU A 236 -8.45 -3.54 20.56
N GLN A 237 -7.85 -3.02 21.65
CA GLN A 237 -8.20 -3.43 23.01
C GLN A 237 -9.56 -2.90 23.46
N SER A 238 -9.98 -1.73 22.98
CA SER A 238 -11.29 -1.16 23.33
C SER A 238 -12.44 -2.11 22.98
N VAL A 239 -12.36 -2.76 21.81
CA VAL A 239 -13.37 -3.75 21.36
C VAL A 239 -13.37 -4.99 22.24
N ARG A 240 -12.19 -5.44 22.68
CA ARG A 240 -12.08 -6.60 23.60
C ARG A 240 -12.72 -6.34 24.96
N ALA A 241 -12.72 -5.10 25.41
CA ALA A 241 -13.33 -4.70 26.67
C ALA A 241 -14.85 -4.54 26.58
N THR A 242 -15.37 -4.09 25.44
CA THR A 242 -16.80 -3.76 25.27
C THR A 242 -17.57 -4.79 24.45
N GLY A 243 -16.91 -5.52 23.55
CA GLY A 243 -17.53 -6.36 22.52
C GLY A 243 -18.02 -5.56 21.30
N GLU A 244 -17.92 -4.24 21.31
CA GLU A 244 -18.47 -3.31 20.31
C GLU A 244 -17.35 -2.71 19.43
N LEU A 245 -17.52 -2.77 18.12
CA LEU A 245 -16.51 -2.37 17.13
C LEU A 245 -16.44 -0.85 16.88
N THR A 246 -17.31 -0.05 17.47
CA THR A 246 -17.48 1.38 17.14
C THR A 246 -16.17 2.16 17.28
N THR A 247 -15.49 2.06 18.43
CA THR A 247 -14.23 2.78 18.67
C THR A 247 -13.12 2.36 17.68
N TRP A 248 -13.03 1.07 17.38
CA TRP A 248 -12.10 0.57 16.36
C TRP A 248 -12.42 1.13 14.98
N LEU A 249 -13.69 1.14 14.57
CA LEU A 249 -14.10 1.65 13.28
C LEU A 249 -13.94 3.16 13.16
N GLU A 250 -14.10 3.91 14.25
CA GLU A 250 -13.74 5.34 14.30
C GLU A 250 -12.23 5.54 14.04
N TYR A 251 -11.38 4.78 14.74
CA TYR A 251 -9.93 4.82 14.54
C TYR A 251 -9.55 4.44 13.11
N PHE A 252 -10.06 3.32 12.62
CA PHE A 252 -9.78 2.78 11.29
C PHE A 252 -10.17 3.75 10.17
N THR A 253 -11.39 4.29 10.24
CA THR A 253 -11.88 5.25 9.24
C THR A 253 -11.17 6.60 9.34
N THR A 254 -10.72 7.02 10.52
CA THR A 254 -9.91 8.23 10.71
C THR A 254 -8.56 8.08 10.00
N GLY A 255 -7.89 6.94 10.18
CA GLY A 255 -6.63 6.65 9.48
C GLY A 255 -6.78 6.70 7.97
N ILE A 256 -7.83 6.08 7.43
CA ILE A 256 -8.10 6.14 5.98
C ILE A 256 -8.38 7.59 5.55
N ALA A 257 -9.18 8.35 6.29
CA ALA A 257 -9.52 9.72 5.94
C ALA A 257 -8.29 10.64 5.91
N GLU A 258 -7.39 10.50 6.87
CA GLU A 258 -6.14 11.27 6.93
C GLU A 258 -5.20 10.93 5.77
N GLU A 259 -4.99 9.64 5.51
CA GLU A 259 -4.15 9.19 4.39
C GLU A 259 -4.73 9.62 3.04
N MET A 260 -6.04 9.52 2.86
CA MET A 260 -6.73 9.98 1.65
C MET A 260 -6.60 11.48 1.44
N GLN A 261 -6.62 12.29 2.50
CA GLN A 261 -6.39 13.73 2.41
C GLN A 261 -4.94 14.04 1.99
N LYS A 262 -3.95 13.34 2.53
CA LYS A 262 -2.54 13.47 2.12
C LYS A 262 -2.38 13.16 0.63
N VAL A 263 -2.96 12.03 0.16
CA VAL A 263 -2.91 11.65 -1.26
C VAL A 263 -3.61 12.69 -2.14
N LYS A 264 -4.78 13.19 -1.73
CA LYS A 264 -5.50 14.24 -2.45
C LYS A 264 -4.68 15.52 -2.60
N GLU A 265 -4.04 15.98 -1.53
CA GLU A 265 -3.19 17.17 -1.56
C GLU A 265 -1.99 16.99 -2.49
N MET A 266 -1.34 15.81 -2.43
CA MET A 266 -0.25 15.43 -3.32
C MET A 266 -0.70 15.44 -4.78
N VAL A 267 -1.83 14.81 -5.10
CA VAL A 267 -2.39 14.76 -6.45
C VAL A 267 -2.75 16.16 -6.97
N LEU A 268 -3.37 16.99 -6.14
CA LEU A 268 -3.72 18.37 -6.50
C LEU A 268 -2.48 19.22 -6.74
N THR A 269 -1.43 19.06 -5.97
CA THR A 269 -0.16 19.78 -6.17
C THR A 269 0.42 19.44 -7.53
N HIS A 270 0.53 18.16 -7.88
CA HIS A 270 1.04 17.74 -9.20
C HIS A 270 0.11 18.11 -10.35
N SER A 271 -1.19 18.11 -10.13
CA SER A 271 -2.18 18.56 -11.12
C SER A 271 -2.13 20.09 -11.32
N ARG A 272 -1.94 20.88 -10.25
CA ARG A 272 -1.80 22.35 -10.31
C ARG A 272 -0.51 22.75 -11.01
N ASP A 273 0.59 22.08 -10.75
CA ASP A 273 1.84 22.31 -11.47
C ASP A 273 1.69 22.08 -12.96
N ARG A 274 0.93 21.07 -13.37
CA ARG A 274 0.54 20.87 -14.76
C ARG A 274 -0.29 22.03 -15.30
N ALA A 275 -1.27 22.55 -14.56
CA ALA A 275 -2.10 23.66 -14.96
C ALA A 275 -1.30 24.99 -15.06
N LEU A 276 -0.32 25.19 -14.18
CA LEU A 276 0.64 26.30 -14.25
C LEU A 276 1.58 26.15 -15.46
N ARG A 277 2.11 24.96 -15.72
CA ARG A 277 2.95 24.65 -16.89
C ARG A 277 2.15 24.78 -18.20
N ASN A 278 0.89 24.36 -18.22
CA ASN A 278 -0.02 24.57 -19.35
C ASN A 278 -0.42 26.06 -19.55
N ARG A 279 -0.34 26.91 -18.51
CA ARG A 279 -0.54 28.36 -18.62
C ARG A 279 0.68 29.09 -19.21
N ILE A 280 1.88 28.56 -18.99
CA ILE A 280 3.12 29.09 -19.54
C ILE A 280 3.35 28.64 -20.99
N GLY A 281 2.71 27.57 -21.44
CA GLY A 281 2.70 27.05 -22.81
C GLY A 281 2.03 25.68 -22.82
N GLN A 282 1.11 25.46 -23.77
CA GLN A 282 0.49 24.15 -23.95
C GLN A 282 1.56 23.12 -24.36
N VAL A 283 2.15 22.43 -23.40
CA VAL A 283 3.06 21.32 -23.69
C VAL A 283 2.21 20.11 -24.05
N LYS A 284 1.90 20.00 -25.34
CA LYS A 284 1.42 18.75 -25.92
C LYS A 284 2.63 17.80 -25.97
N LEU A 285 2.73 16.90 -25.02
CA LEU A 285 3.72 15.83 -25.10
C LEU A 285 3.36 14.89 -26.26
N THR A 286 4.32 14.63 -27.11
CA THR A 286 4.21 13.61 -28.15
C THR A 286 4.39 12.23 -27.49
N GLU A 287 3.89 11.16 -28.15
CA GLU A 287 4.14 9.78 -27.69
C GLU A 287 5.64 9.52 -27.49
N ARG A 288 6.48 10.08 -28.35
CA ARG A 288 7.94 9.97 -28.25
C ARG A 288 8.48 10.61 -26.98
N GLN A 289 7.97 11.77 -26.60
CA GLN A 289 8.37 12.45 -25.37
C GLN A 289 7.92 11.66 -24.12
N LEU A 290 6.78 11.01 -24.16
CA LEU A 290 6.34 10.09 -23.10
C LEU A 290 7.30 8.91 -22.96
N VAL A 291 7.75 8.32 -24.06
CA VAL A 291 8.74 7.23 -24.06
C VAL A 291 10.08 7.69 -23.48
N ILE A 292 10.53 8.92 -23.81
CA ILE A 292 11.76 9.49 -23.23
C ILE A 292 11.63 9.64 -21.73
N LEU A 293 10.53 10.18 -21.24
CA LEU A 293 10.30 10.38 -19.80
C LEU A 293 10.27 9.04 -19.05
N SER A 294 9.56 8.03 -19.59
CA SER A 294 9.54 6.69 -19.02
C SER A 294 10.93 6.01 -19.01
N TYR A 295 11.75 6.27 -20.04
CA TYR A 295 13.11 5.76 -20.05
C TYR A 295 13.98 6.42 -18.97
N VAL A 296 13.89 7.76 -18.82
CA VAL A 296 14.64 8.48 -17.77
C VAL A 296 14.20 8.03 -16.38
N GLU A 297 12.92 7.82 -16.19
CA GLU A 297 12.40 7.29 -14.93
C GLU A 297 12.99 5.93 -14.58
N LYS A 298 13.01 5.01 -15.54
CA LYS A 298 13.52 3.65 -15.34
C LYS A 298 15.03 3.58 -15.14
N HIS A 299 15.80 4.45 -15.82
CA HIS A 299 17.26 4.39 -15.87
C HIS A 299 17.95 5.55 -15.12
N GLY A 300 17.17 6.45 -14.51
CA GLY A 300 17.65 7.62 -13.76
C GLY A 300 18.13 8.78 -14.62
N GLN A 301 18.54 8.53 -15.86
CA GLN A 301 19.03 9.55 -16.79
C GLN A 301 18.94 9.10 -18.25
N ILE A 302 19.09 10.04 -19.17
CA ILE A 302 19.25 9.79 -20.60
C ILE A 302 20.27 10.73 -21.21
N THR A 303 21.11 10.22 -22.11
CA THR A 303 22.00 11.03 -22.96
C THR A 303 21.41 11.19 -24.36
N ASN A 304 21.87 12.19 -25.07
CA ASN A 304 21.46 12.35 -26.50
C ASN A 304 21.79 11.11 -27.32
N ARG A 305 22.93 10.45 -27.05
CA ARG A 305 23.36 9.23 -27.75
C ARG A 305 22.44 8.03 -27.48
N GLU A 306 22.02 7.85 -26.24
CA GLU A 306 21.06 6.79 -25.87
C GLU A 306 19.71 7.02 -26.55
N LEU A 307 19.21 8.25 -26.54
CA LEU A 307 17.97 8.58 -27.24
C LEU A 307 18.05 8.32 -28.75
N GLN A 308 19.19 8.65 -29.40
CA GLN A 308 19.40 8.32 -30.79
C GLN A 308 19.27 6.81 -31.07
N GLN A 309 19.87 5.99 -30.22
CA GLN A 309 19.84 4.53 -30.35
C GLN A 309 18.44 3.94 -30.09
N GLN A 310 17.77 4.42 -29.05
CA GLN A 310 16.45 3.94 -28.63
C GLN A 310 15.33 4.30 -29.62
N ALA A 311 15.35 5.52 -30.13
CA ALA A 311 14.27 6.08 -30.95
C ALA A 311 14.63 6.17 -32.44
N ASN A 312 15.80 5.66 -32.85
CA ASN A 312 16.34 5.73 -34.20
C ASN A 312 16.30 7.18 -34.77
N LEU A 313 16.83 8.12 -34.00
CA LEU A 313 16.82 9.55 -34.32
C LEU A 313 18.20 10.07 -34.73
N SER A 314 18.18 11.11 -35.55
CA SER A 314 19.40 11.91 -35.78
C SER A 314 19.81 12.65 -34.49
N HIS A 315 21.09 13.01 -34.36
CA HIS A 315 21.60 13.78 -33.23
C HIS A 315 20.81 15.09 -32.99
N SER A 316 20.47 15.81 -34.05
CA SER A 316 19.71 17.05 -33.97
C SER A 316 18.28 16.85 -33.53
N SER A 317 17.62 15.78 -34.00
CA SER A 317 16.25 15.44 -33.60
C SER A 317 16.18 15.02 -32.15
N ALA A 318 17.09 14.14 -31.69
CA ALA A 318 17.18 13.74 -30.29
C ALA A 318 17.46 14.95 -29.36
N HIS A 319 18.36 15.83 -29.79
CA HIS A 319 18.66 17.06 -29.03
C HIS A 319 17.45 17.99 -28.92
N LYS A 320 16.69 18.14 -30.00
CA LYS A 320 15.48 18.97 -30.02
C LYS A 320 14.40 18.43 -29.07
N GLU A 321 14.19 17.13 -29.03
CA GLU A 321 13.22 16.49 -28.10
C GLU A 321 13.66 16.71 -26.65
N LEU A 322 14.95 16.48 -26.33
CA LEU A 322 15.46 16.67 -24.99
C LEU A 322 15.40 18.14 -24.54
N LEU A 323 15.71 19.09 -25.44
CA LEU A 323 15.57 20.52 -25.13
C LEU A 323 14.12 20.92 -24.91
N ALA A 324 13.18 20.45 -25.72
CA ALA A 324 11.76 20.71 -25.54
C ALA A 324 11.26 20.21 -24.15
N LEU A 325 11.76 19.06 -23.69
CA LEU A 325 11.45 18.54 -22.36
C LEU A 325 12.11 19.35 -21.23
N VAL A 326 13.29 19.93 -21.47
CA VAL A 326 13.94 20.88 -20.54
C VAL A 326 13.18 22.20 -20.49
N GLU A 327 12.82 22.78 -21.63
CA GLU A 327 12.04 24.00 -21.72
C GLU A 327 10.65 23.85 -21.11
N SER A 328 10.08 22.65 -21.20
CA SER A 328 8.81 22.32 -20.52
C SER A 328 8.97 22.09 -19.02
N GLY A 329 10.19 22.13 -18.48
CA GLY A 329 10.48 21.91 -17.06
C GLY A 329 10.29 20.47 -16.61
N LEU A 330 10.31 19.49 -17.51
CA LEU A 330 10.17 18.06 -17.19
C LEU A 330 11.53 17.38 -17.03
N LEU A 331 12.56 17.88 -17.69
CA LEU A 331 13.94 17.41 -17.55
C LEU A 331 14.87 18.53 -17.10
N ILE A 332 15.93 18.17 -16.38
CA ILE A 332 17.07 19.04 -16.09
C ILE A 332 18.29 18.52 -16.84
N ARG A 333 18.99 19.42 -17.50
CA ARG A 333 20.28 19.11 -18.12
C ARG A 333 21.38 19.15 -17.05
N LYS A 334 22.09 18.05 -16.85
CA LYS A 334 23.26 17.93 -15.95
C LYS A 334 24.52 17.62 -16.78
N GLY A 335 25.69 17.92 -16.20
CA GLY A 335 26.99 17.67 -16.84
C GLY A 335 27.42 18.69 -17.91
N LYS A 336 28.61 18.51 -18.46
CA LYS A 336 29.18 19.37 -19.52
C LYS A 336 29.82 18.54 -20.63
N ALA A 337 29.79 19.06 -21.85
CA ALA A 337 30.40 18.44 -23.03
C ALA A 337 29.97 16.95 -23.19
N ARG A 338 30.93 16.03 -23.23
CA ARG A 338 30.65 14.59 -23.41
C ARG A 338 29.92 13.92 -22.28
N GLY A 339 29.89 14.52 -21.07
CA GLY A 339 29.15 14.06 -19.89
C GLY A 339 27.74 14.67 -19.75
N THR A 340 27.23 15.35 -20.78
CA THR A 340 25.88 15.91 -20.73
C THR A 340 24.83 14.80 -20.74
N HIS A 341 23.97 14.79 -19.71
CA HIS A 341 22.82 13.90 -19.57
C HIS A 341 21.62 14.68 -19.04
N TYR A 342 20.46 14.07 -19.13
CA TYR A 342 19.18 14.66 -18.75
C TYR A 342 18.54 13.76 -17.71
N VAL A 343 18.07 14.36 -16.62
CA VAL A 343 17.38 13.68 -15.50
C VAL A 343 16.00 14.32 -15.32
N LEU A 344 15.08 13.61 -14.71
CA LEU A 344 13.81 14.21 -14.27
C LEU A 344 14.09 15.38 -13.32
N VAL A 345 13.22 16.37 -13.32
CA VAL A 345 13.25 17.47 -12.34
C VAL A 345 13.02 16.84 -10.96
N ASP A 346 13.99 16.96 -10.05
CA ASP A 346 13.88 16.55 -8.66
C ASP A 346 13.16 17.67 -7.88
N ASP A 347 11.84 17.68 -7.92
CA ASP A 347 10.99 18.50 -7.04
C ASP A 347 10.32 17.62 -6.00
N PHE A 348 11.14 16.84 -5.26
CA PHE A 348 10.72 16.15 -4.04
C PHE A 348 11.82 16.19 -2.98
#